data_8e18872a6b322fb3501ff3e89e78f636
#
_entry.id   8e18872a6b322fb3501ff3e89e78f636
#
_cell.length_a   1.000
_cell.length_b   1.000
_cell.length_c   1.000
_cell.angle_alpha   90.00
_cell.angle_beta   90.00
_cell.angle_gamma   90.00
#
_symmetry.space_group_name_H-M   'P 1'
#
loop_
_entity.id
_entity.type
_entity.pdbx_description
1 polymer ?
#
loop_
_entity_poly.entity_id
_entity_poly.type
_entity_poly.pdbx_seq_one_letter_code
_entity_poly.pdbx_strand_id
1 'polypeptide(L)'
;KVAGCKNIIACSPPRPDIGVAPAIIYAAHISGADKILAMGGVQGVATMTFGLFGLPKANILVGPGNQFVAEAKRMLFGRIGIDMIAGPTDSLILADAHADADIVAADLVGQAEHGYNSPVWLVTDDRALAEKVMLLVPALIEDLPELNRDNAYAAWRDYAEIILCDTREEMAATSDAYAPEHLTVQAQDLDWWLSRLSCYGSLFLGEETTVAFGDKASGTN
;
A
#
# COMPACT_ATOMS: atom_id res chain seq x y z
N LYS A 1 -20.17 8.88 -8.30
CA LYS A 1 -21.09 9.93 -8.82
C LYS A 1 -20.44 10.76 -9.92
N VAL A 2 -19.19 11.18 -9.77
CA VAL A 2 -18.48 11.98 -10.80
C VAL A 2 -18.50 11.28 -12.16
N ALA A 3 -18.21 9.96 -12.20
CA ALA A 3 -18.28 9.14 -13.42
C ALA A 3 -19.71 8.83 -13.91
N GLY A 4 -20.74 9.43 -13.34
CA GLY A 4 -22.14 9.24 -13.76
C GLY A 4 -22.78 7.93 -13.32
N CYS A 5 -22.17 7.15 -12.41
CA CYS A 5 -22.78 5.93 -11.89
C CYS A 5 -24.10 6.22 -11.18
N LYS A 6 -25.15 5.48 -11.55
CA LYS A 6 -26.50 5.68 -11.02
C LYS A 6 -26.65 5.11 -9.61
N ASN A 7 -26.10 3.92 -9.37
CA ASN A 7 -26.17 3.23 -8.08
C ASN A 7 -24.76 3.06 -7.53
N ILE A 8 -24.50 3.57 -6.32
CA ILE A 8 -23.24 3.45 -5.62
C ILE A 8 -23.50 2.80 -4.26
N ILE A 9 -22.89 1.67 -4.02
CA ILE A 9 -22.98 0.92 -2.78
C ILE A 9 -21.60 0.98 -2.12
N ALA A 10 -21.50 1.61 -0.95
CA ALA A 10 -20.33 1.55 -0.10
C ALA A 10 -20.41 0.32 0.81
N CYS A 11 -19.28 -0.32 1.06
CA CYS A 11 -19.19 -1.50 1.91
C CYS A 11 -18.04 -1.31 2.89
N SER A 12 -18.31 -1.47 4.19
CA SER A 12 -17.28 -1.38 5.22
C SER A 12 -17.61 -2.33 6.37
N PRO A 13 -16.61 -3.07 6.90
CA PRO A 13 -16.83 -3.98 8.02
C PRO A 13 -17.26 -3.18 9.26
N PRO A 14 -18.27 -3.67 10.00
CA PRO A 14 -18.67 -3.05 11.25
C PRO A 14 -17.66 -3.35 12.36
N ARG A 15 -17.47 -2.40 13.25
CA ARG A 15 -16.77 -2.60 14.53
C ARG A 15 -17.80 -3.02 15.61
N PRO A 16 -17.39 -3.85 16.58
CA PRO A 16 -18.33 -4.39 17.57
C PRO A 16 -19.16 -3.34 18.31
N ASP A 17 -18.53 -2.21 18.68
CA ASP A 17 -19.16 -1.22 19.57
C ASP A 17 -19.92 -0.11 18.85
N ILE A 18 -19.54 0.20 17.59
CA ILE A 18 -20.04 1.39 16.88
C ILE A 18 -20.61 1.10 15.50
N GLY A 19 -20.60 -0.15 15.05
CA GLY A 19 -20.94 -0.49 13.66
C GLY A 19 -19.91 0.05 12.66
N VAL A 20 -20.35 0.52 11.50
CA VAL A 20 -19.46 1.19 10.54
C VAL A 20 -18.94 2.50 11.14
N ALA A 21 -17.64 2.73 11.03
CA ALA A 21 -17.02 3.93 11.60
C ALA A 21 -17.72 5.22 11.11
N PRO A 22 -18.07 6.17 12.00
CA PRO A 22 -18.81 7.39 11.63
C PRO A 22 -18.15 8.20 10.51
N ALA A 23 -16.82 8.26 10.48
CA ALA A 23 -16.07 8.94 9.42
C ALA A 23 -16.30 8.30 8.05
N ILE A 24 -16.38 6.97 7.96
CA ILE A 24 -16.67 6.24 6.72
C ILE A 24 -18.12 6.51 6.28
N ILE A 25 -19.07 6.49 7.20
CA ILE A 25 -20.49 6.81 6.91
C ILE A 25 -20.59 8.24 6.36
N TYR A 26 -19.94 9.19 7.02
CA TYR A 26 -19.96 10.59 6.60
C TYR A 26 -19.32 10.77 5.21
N ALA A 27 -18.13 10.20 5.01
CA ALA A 27 -17.45 10.26 3.71
C ALA A 27 -18.27 9.63 2.58
N ALA A 28 -18.87 8.45 2.82
CA ALA A 28 -19.75 7.80 1.86
C ALA A 28 -20.98 8.66 1.54
N HIS A 29 -21.59 9.30 2.57
CA HIS A 29 -22.75 10.17 2.40
C HIS A 29 -22.42 11.40 1.55
N ILE A 30 -21.38 12.17 1.89
CA ILE A 30 -21.01 13.38 1.13
C ILE A 30 -20.51 13.05 -0.29
N SER A 31 -19.96 11.86 -0.49
CA SER A 31 -19.54 11.35 -1.83
C SER A 31 -20.73 10.86 -2.65
N GLY A 32 -21.93 10.81 -2.09
CA GLY A 32 -23.15 10.45 -2.78
C GLY A 32 -23.37 8.95 -2.93
N ALA A 33 -22.91 8.13 -1.99
CA ALA A 33 -23.30 6.72 -1.93
C ALA A 33 -24.80 6.58 -1.69
N ASP A 34 -25.45 5.72 -2.44
CA ASP A 34 -26.90 5.48 -2.34
C ASP A 34 -27.23 4.50 -1.21
N LYS A 35 -26.31 3.60 -0.88
CA LYS A 35 -26.43 2.61 0.19
C LYS A 35 -25.09 2.36 0.87
N ILE A 36 -25.12 2.09 2.17
CA ILE A 36 -23.94 1.68 2.94
C ILE A 36 -24.23 0.32 3.56
N LEU A 37 -23.38 -0.66 3.26
CA LEU A 37 -23.44 -2.00 3.83
C LEU A 37 -22.51 -2.08 5.05
N ALA A 38 -23.06 -2.41 6.20
CA ALA A 38 -22.28 -2.75 7.40
C ALA A 38 -21.74 -4.18 7.27
N MET A 39 -20.87 -4.39 6.30
CA MET A 39 -20.32 -5.70 5.91
C MET A 39 -18.99 -5.47 5.22
N GLY A 40 -18.06 -6.41 5.32
CA GLY A 40 -16.77 -6.35 4.65
C GLY A 40 -16.30 -7.70 4.15
N GLY A 41 -15.06 -7.76 3.71
CA GLY A 41 -14.44 -9.00 3.26
C GLY A 41 -15.13 -9.66 2.07
N VAL A 42 -14.99 -10.97 1.96
CA VAL A 42 -15.59 -11.81 0.90
C VAL A 42 -17.12 -11.67 0.88
N GLN A 43 -17.75 -11.53 2.04
CA GLN A 43 -19.20 -11.39 2.16
C GLN A 43 -19.70 -10.11 1.49
N GLY A 44 -18.99 -9.00 1.65
CA GLY A 44 -19.29 -7.73 0.98
C GLY A 44 -19.16 -7.86 -0.54
N VAL A 45 -18.07 -8.45 -1.01
CA VAL A 45 -17.83 -8.73 -2.43
C VAL A 45 -18.96 -9.59 -3.02
N ALA A 46 -19.30 -10.70 -2.37
CA ALA A 46 -20.36 -11.59 -2.81
C ALA A 46 -21.74 -10.88 -2.83
N THR A 47 -22.05 -10.13 -1.77
CA THR A 47 -23.31 -9.40 -1.64
C THR A 47 -23.52 -8.43 -2.79
N MET A 48 -22.52 -7.63 -3.13
CA MET A 48 -22.60 -6.68 -4.25
C MET A 48 -22.64 -7.40 -5.61
N THR A 49 -21.85 -8.44 -5.80
CA THR A 49 -21.79 -9.18 -7.07
C THR A 49 -23.10 -9.89 -7.39
N PHE A 50 -23.71 -10.53 -6.39
CA PHE A 50 -24.92 -11.34 -6.61
C PHE A 50 -26.22 -10.57 -6.35
N GLY A 51 -26.13 -9.35 -5.83
CA GLY A 51 -27.32 -8.54 -5.51
C GLY A 51 -28.13 -9.14 -4.37
N LEU A 52 -27.45 -9.56 -3.30
CA LEU A 52 -28.13 -10.14 -2.13
C LEU A 52 -28.83 -9.06 -1.29
N PHE A 53 -29.71 -9.49 -0.41
CA PHE A 53 -30.47 -8.61 0.50
C PHE A 53 -31.26 -7.49 -0.20
N GLY A 54 -31.78 -7.77 -1.41
CA GLY A 54 -32.57 -6.81 -2.18
C GLY A 54 -31.76 -5.67 -2.82
N LEU A 55 -30.45 -5.85 -2.93
CA LEU A 55 -29.58 -4.90 -3.63
C LEU A 55 -29.56 -5.18 -5.14
N PRO A 56 -29.36 -4.15 -5.97
CA PRO A 56 -29.04 -4.38 -7.36
C PRO A 56 -27.66 -5.05 -7.46
N LYS A 57 -27.49 -5.92 -8.46
CA LYS A 57 -26.15 -6.45 -8.80
C LYS A 57 -25.25 -5.32 -9.23
N ALA A 58 -24.05 -5.27 -8.67
CA ALA A 58 -23.03 -4.33 -9.12
C ALA A 58 -22.48 -4.74 -10.50
N ASN A 59 -22.08 -3.75 -11.28
CA ASN A 59 -21.40 -3.98 -12.56
C ASN A 59 -19.87 -3.98 -12.41
N ILE A 60 -19.37 -3.26 -11.38
CA ILE A 60 -17.97 -3.15 -11.06
C ILE A 60 -17.77 -3.07 -9.55
N LEU A 61 -16.72 -3.71 -9.07
CA LEU A 61 -16.22 -3.60 -7.70
C LEU A 61 -14.94 -2.74 -7.69
N VAL A 62 -14.88 -1.76 -6.81
CA VAL A 62 -13.75 -0.85 -6.67
C VAL A 62 -13.36 -0.76 -5.19
N GLY A 63 -12.11 -0.85 -4.90
CA GLY A 63 -11.56 -0.66 -3.57
C GLY A 63 -10.57 -1.75 -3.16
N PRO A 64 -9.66 -1.41 -2.25
CA PRO A 64 -8.68 -2.33 -1.70
C PRO A 64 -9.30 -3.33 -0.71
N GLY A 65 -8.53 -4.30 -0.30
CA GLY A 65 -8.91 -5.24 0.73
C GLY A 65 -7.75 -6.20 1.04
N ASN A 66 -7.99 -7.07 2.00
CA ASN A 66 -7.02 -8.11 2.34
C ASN A 66 -6.94 -9.20 1.25
N GLN A 67 -6.01 -10.14 1.41
CA GLN A 67 -5.80 -11.26 0.48
C GLN A 67 -7.08 -12.04 0.12
N PHE A 68 -8.04 -12.16 1.05
CA PHE A 68 -9.32 -12.85 0.79
C PHE A 68 -10.24 -12.03 -0.11
N VAL A 69 -10.22 -10.71 0.02
CA VAL A 69 -10.94 -9.80 -0.89
C VAL A 69 -10.32 -9.83 -2.28
N ALA A 70 -8.99 -9.80 -2.36
CA ALA A 70 -8.25 -9.92 -3.62
C ALA A 70 -8.59 -11.23 -4.33
N GLU A 71 -8.58 -12.36 -3.60
CA GLU A 71 -8.94 -13.65 -4.17
C GLU A 71 -10.42 -13.71 -4.61
N ALA A 72 -11.33 -13.15 -3.81
CA ALA A 72 -12.73 -13.06 -4.21
C ALA A 72 -12.94 -12.24 -5.49
N LYS A 73 -12.23 -11.12 -5.63
CA LYS A 73 -12.22 -10.33 -6.88
C LYS A 73 -11.67 -11.15 -8.05
N ARG A 74 -10.57 -11.86 -7.85
CA ARG A 74 -9.96 -12.72 -8.88
C ARG A 74 -10.93 -13.81 -9.36
N MET A 75 -11.61 -14.48 -8.43
CA MET A 75 -12.58 -15.53 -8.76
C MET A 75 -13.82 -15.01 -9.53
N LEU A 76 -14.18 -13.76 -9.29
CA LEU A 76 -15.37 -13.14 -9.88
C LEU A 76 -15.07 -12.28 -11.11
N PHE A 77 -13.80 -12.05 -11.42
CA PHE A 77 -13.39 -11.34 -12.63
C PHE A 77 -13.95 -12.01 -13.88
N GLY A 78 -14.48 -11.21 -14.79
CA GLY A 78 -15.22 -11.69 -15.97
C GLY A 78 -16.72 -11.87 -15.73
N ARG A 79 -17.15 -12.17 -14.50
CA ARG A 79 -18.56 -12.12 -14.10
C ARG A 79 -18.99 -10.71 -13.69
N ILE A 80 -18.07 -9.97 -13.08
CA ILE A 80 -18.20 -8.57 -12.69
C ILE A 80 -16.91 -7.84 -13.06
N GLY A 81 -16.99 -6.55 -13.37
CA GLY A 81 -15.80 -5.71 -13.49
C GLY A 81 -15.12 -5.52 -12.14
N ILE A 82 -13.82 -5.44 -12.14
CA ILE A 82 -13.02 -5.05 -10.96
C ILE A 82 -12.05 -3.93 -11.33
N ASP A 83 -11.61 -3.17 -10.35
CA ASP A 83 -10.53 -2.18 -10.51
C ASP A 83 -9.18 -2.90 -10.73
N MET A 84 -8.70 -3.58 -9.69
CA MET A 84 -7.45 -4.33 -9.69
C MET A 84 -7.51 -5.48 -8.68
N ILE A 85 -6.56 -6.39 -8.76
CA ILE A 85 -6.29 -7.40 -7.74
C ILE A 85 -5.13 -6.87 -6.90
N ALA A 86 -5.45 -6.15 -5.83
CA ALA A 86 -4.46 -5.67 -4.88
C ALA A 86 -4.14 -6.77 -3.87
N GLY A 87 -2.87 -7.16 -3.81
CA GLY A 87 -2.33 -8.07 -2.79
C GLY A 87 -1.79 -7.32 -1.57
N PRO A 88 -0.96 -7.98 -0.75
CA PRO A 88 -0.12 -7.31 0.23
C PRO A 88 0.77 -6.27 -0.47
N THR A 89 0.81 -5.07 0.06
CA THR A 89 1.66 -3.99 -0.46
C THR A 89 3.11 -4.28 -0.13
N ASP A 90 3.98 -4.13 -1.09
CA ASP A 90 5.43 -4.11 -0.90
C ASP A 90 6.04 -2.75 -1.26
N SER A 91 7.17 -2.44 -0.67
CA SER A 91 7.85 -1.17 -0.88
C SER A 91 9.36 -1.33 -0.85
N LEU A 92 10.02 -0.70 -1.80
CA LEU A 92 11.48 -0.65 -1.87
C LEU A 92 11.97 0.80 -1.84
N ILE A 93 12.98 1.06 -1.03
CA ILE A 93 13.67 2.34 -0.98
C ILE A 93 15.09 2.16 -1.56
N LEU A 94 15.40 2.95 -2.59
CA LEU A 94 16.77 3.17 -3.06
C LEU A 94 17.32 4.40 -2.36
N ALA A 95 18.42 4.25 -1.62
CA ALA A 95 19.01 5.36 -0.87
C ALA A 95 20.53 5.34 -0.98
N ASP A 96 21.16 6.49 -1.25
CA ASP A 96 22.60 6.67 -1.25
C ASP A 96 23.09 7.34 0.05
N ALA A 97 24.39 7.62 0.15
CA ALA A 97 25.02 8.27 1.31
C ALA A 97 24.47 9.67 1.65
N HIS A 98 23.66 10.28 0.78
CA HIS A 98 23.06 11.61 0.98
C HIS A 98 21.67 11.54 1.59
N ALA A 99 21.07 10.35 1.61
CA ALA A 99 19.75 10.15 2.19
C ALA A 99 19.72 10.39 3.69
N ASP A 100 18.63 10.96 4.19
CA ASP A 100 18.39 11.05 5.63
C ASP A 100 17.87 9.72 6.17
N ALA A 101 18.70 9.07 7.01
CA ALA A 101 18.35 7.78 7.59
C ALA A 101 17.08 7.80 8.44
N ASP A 102 16.74 8.93 9.05
CA ASP A 102 15.50 9.08 9.84
C ASP A 102 14.27 9.07 8.91
N ILE A 103 14.36 9.69 7.73
CA ILE A 103 13.30 9.65 6.70
C ILE A 103 13.20 8.25 6.12
N VAL A 104 14.31 7.63 5.72
CA VAL A 104 14.33 6.24 5.21
C VAL A 104 13.67 5.28 6.20
N ALA A 105 14.05 5.37 7.48
CA ALA A 105 13.49 4.50 8.52
C ALA A 105 11.99 4.75 8.72
N ALA A 106 11.55 6.01 8.71
CA ALA A 106 10.13 6.37 8.85
C ALA A 106 9.30 5.83 7.68
N ASP A 107 9.77 5.95 6.45
CA ASP A 107 9.09 5.42 5.26
C ASP A 107 8.99 3.90 5.30
N LEU A 108 10.06 3.19 5.69
CA LEU A 108 10.03 1.73 5.85
C LEU A 108 9.00 1.30 6.90
N VAL A 109 8.96 1.97 8.05
CA VAL A 109 8.01 1.66 9.12
C VAL A 109 6.58 1.98 8.69
N GLY A 110 6.36 3.12 8.03
CA GLY A 110 5.06 3.53 7.51
C GLY A 110 4.48 2.54 6.48
N GLN A 111 5.33 1.80 5.77
CA GLN A 111 4.88 0.73 4.87
C GLN A 111 4.72 -0.60 5.60
N ALA A 112 5.63 -0.95 6.52
CA ALA A 112 5.56 -2.19 7.29
C ALA A 112 4.30 -2.29 8.16
N GLU A 113 3.76 -1.17 8.66
CA GLU A 113 2.55 -1.15 9.50
C GLU A 113 1.25 -1.55 8.76
N HIS A 114 1.25 -1.55 7.43
CA HIS A 114 0.08 -1.92 6.63
C HIS A 114 -0.38 -3.37 6.85
N GLY A 115 0.55 -4.28 7.18
CA GLY A 115 0.20 -5.66 7.46
C GLY A 115 1.39 -6.52 7.84
N TYR A 116 1.16 -7.56 8.60
CA TYR A 116 2.19 -8.50 9.06
C TYR A 116 3.00 -9.15 7.93
N ASN A 117 2.51 -9.12 6.71
CA ASN A 117 3.10 -9.70 5.51
C ASN A 117 3.38 -8.65 4.42
N SER A 118 3.65 -7.41 4.80
CA SER A 118 4.03 -6.32 3.90
C SER A 118 5.56 -6.23 3.80
N PRO A 119 6.19 -6.72 2.73
CA PRO A 119 7.64 -6.64 2.57
C PRO A 119 8.10 -5.19 2.43
N VAL A 120 9.20 -4.87 3.08
CA VAL A 120 9.88 -3.58 2.95
C VAL A 120 11.36 -3.80 2.74
N TRP A 121 11.94 -3.13 1.76
CA TRP A 121 13.32 -3.34 1.36
C TRP A 121 14.08 -2.01 1.26
N LEU A 122 15.31 -2.02 1.76
CA LEU A 122 16.27 -0.95 1.54
C LEU A 122 17.41 -1.48 0.65
N VAL A 123 17.65 -0.81 -0.46
CA VAL A 123 18.81 -1.06 -1.32
C VAL A 123 19.70 0.18 -1.28
N THR A 124 20.94 0.02 -0.87
CA THR A 124 21.88 1.13 -0.67
C THR A 124 23.30 0.72 -1.03
N ASP A 125 24.14 1.68 -1.41
CA ASP A 125 25.59 1.52 -1.54
C ASP A 125 26.36 2.06 -0.31
N ASP A 126 25.64 2.63 0.68
CA ASP A 126 26.24 3.13 1.91
C ASP A 126 25.96 2.23 3.12
N ARG A 127 27.00 1.56 3.59
CA ARG A 127 26.96 0.73 4.80
C ARG A 127 26.56 1.50 6.05
N ALA A 128 27.03 2.75 6.20
CA ALA A 128 26.73 3.54 7.38
C ALA A 128 25.26 3.92 7.45
N LEU A 129 24.64 4.24 6.32
CA LEU A 129 23.21 4.45 6.20
C LEU A 129 22.44 3.17 6.58
N ALA A 130 22.81 2.03 6.01
CA ALA A 130 22.18 0.74 6.30
C ALA A 130 22.19 0.43 7.80
N GLU A 131 23.38 0.55 8.44
CA GLU A 131 23.54 0.29 9.88
C GLU A 131 22.72 1.27 10.75
N LYS A 132 22.65 2.55 10.36
CA LYS A 132 21.83 3.56 11.06
C LYS A 132 20.34 3.24 10.95
N VAL A 133 19.85 2.89 9.77
CA VAL A 133 18.44 2.51 9.54
C VAL A 133 18.07 1.27 10.35
N MET A 134 18.95 0.26 10.41
CA MET A 134 18.74 -0.95 11.23
C MET A 134 18.57 -0.65 12.73
N LEU A 135 19.18 0.42 13.21
CA LEU A 135 19.03 0.85 14.61
C LEU A 135 17.75 1.70 14.83
N LEU A 136 17.36 2.51 13.84
CA LEU A 136 16.21 3.42 13.96
C LEU A 136 14.89 2.70 13.87
N VAL A 137 14.73 1.78 12.91
CA VAL A 137 13.44 1.11 12.62
C VAL A 137 12.83 0.44 13.84
N PRO A 138 13.53 -0.37 14.65
CA PRO A 138 12.94 -0.97 15.85
C PRO A 138 12.41 0.06 16.85
N ALA A 139 13.12 1.18 17.04
CA ALA A 139 12.68 2.24 17.94
C ALA A 139 11.38 2.92 17.44
N LEU A 140 11.29 3.20 16.13
CA LEU A 140 10.09 3.78 15.53
C LEU A 140 8.89 2.82 15.59
N ILE A 141 9.12 1.52 15.45
CA ILE A 141 8.06 0.50 15.58
C ILE A 141 7.46 0.51 17.00
N GLU A 142 8.29 0.67 18.04
CA GLU A 142 7.80 0.71 19.43
C GLU A 142 6.88 1.91 19.72
N ASP A 143 7.03 3.02 18.99
CA ASP A 143 6.21 4.23 19.16
C ASP A 143 4.83 4.11 18.47
N LEU A 144 4.58 3.05 17.69
CA LEU A 144 3.31 2.85 16.99
C LEU A 144 2.19 2.38 17.93
N PRO A 145 0.90 2.65 17.59
CA PRO A 145 -0.23 2.01 18.24
C PRO A 145 -0.13 0.48 18.16
N GLU A 146 -0.64 -0.22 19.19
CA GLU A 146 -0.46 -1.66 19.39
C GLU A 146 -0.66 -2.52 18.12
N LEU A 147 -1.77 -2.35 17.40
CA LEU A 147 -2.06 -3.13 16.20
C LEU A 147 -1.06 -2.84 15.06
N ASN A 148 -0.71 -1.57 14.86
CA ASN A 148 0.24 -1.15 13.83
C ASN A 148 1.65 -1.64 14.19
N ARG A 149 2.03 -1.54 15.47
CA ARG A 149 3.29 -2.04 16.01
C ARG A 149 3.46 -3.54 15.78
N ASP A 150 2.44 -4.34 16.10
CA ASP A 150 2.48 -5.80 15.91
C ASP A 150 2.63 -6.18 14.44
N ASN A 151 1.93 -5.48 13.54
CA ASN A 151 2.07 -5.65 12.10
C ASN A 151 3.48 -5.27 11.61
N ALA A 152 3.95 -4.07 11.96
CA ALA A 152 5.25 -3.57 11.54
C ALA A 152 6.40 -4.45 12.08
N TYR A 153 6.29 -4.91 13.32
CA TYR A 153 7.27 -5.81 13.92
C TYR A 153 7.34 -7.14 13.17
N ALA A 154 6.19 -7.76 12.84
CA ALA A 154 6.15 -9.01 12.10
C ALA A 154 6.69 -8.84 10.67
N ALA A 155 6.28 -7.77 9.97
CA ALA A 155 6.76 -7.46 8.63
C ALA A 155 8.28 -7.22 8.61
N TRP A 156 8.80 -6.43 9.56
CA TRP A 156 10.23 -6.15 9.68
C TRP A 156 11.05 -7.40 9.98
N ARG A 157 10.60 -8.25 10.91
CA ARG A 157 11.29 -9.49 11.29
C ARG A 157 11.33 -10.52 10.18
N ASP A 158 10.21 -10.71 9.46
CA ASP A 158 10.00 -11.88 8.60
C ASP A 158 10.18 -11.57 7.10
N TYR A 159 10.05 -10.30 6.69
CA TYR A 159 10.01 -9.93 5.27
C TYR A 159 10.91 -8.75 4.90
N ALA A 160 11.50 -8.03 5.88
CA ALA A 160 12.39 -6.93 5.55
C ALA A 160 13.77 -7.41 5.11
N GLU A 161 14.34 -6.73 4.14
CA GLU A 161 15.71 -6.94 3.69
C GLU A 161 16.43 -5.60 3.55
N ILE A 162 17.71 -5.58 3.96
CA ILE A 162 18.62 -4.47 3.68
C ILE A 162 19.74 -5.01 2.82
N ILE A 163 19.81 -4.52 1.60
CA ILE A 163 20.70 -5.00 0.55
C ILE A 163 21.78 -3.95 0.31
N LEU A 164 23.03 -4.34 0.56
CA LEU A 164 24.19 -3.51 0.29
C LEU A 164 24.75 -3.84 -1.08
N CYS A 165 24.79 -2.85 -1.96
CA CYS A 165 25.36 -2.94 -3.30
C CYS A 165 26.71 -2.24 -3.38
N ASP A 166 27.54 -2.58 -4.35
CA ASP A 166 28.83 -1.94 -4.59
C ASP A 166 28.71 -0.67 -5.46
N THR A 167 27.66 -0.58 -6.27
CA THR A 167 27.45 0.52 -7.23
C THR A 167 25.98 0.88 -7.38
N ARG A 168 25.70 2.12 -7.81
CA ARG A 168 24.33 2.56 -8.12
C ARG A 168 23.71 1.78 -9.29
N GLU A 169 24.51 1.27 -10.23
CA GLU A 169 24.07 0.40 -11.33
C GLU A 169 23.55 -0.94 -10.78
N GLU A 170 24.22 -1.50 -9.79
CA GLU A 170 23.79 -2.72 -9.11
C GLU A 170 22.53 -2.46 -8.27
N MET A 171 22.43 -1.32 -7.60
CA MET A 171 21.21 -0.92 -6.90
C MET A 171 20.00 -0.85 -7.85
N ALA A 172 20.15 -0.22 -9.02
CA ALA A 172 19.09 -0.13 -10.01
C ALA A 172 18.68 -1.51 -10.54
N ALA A 173 19.66 -2.38 -10.85
CA ALA A 173 19.41 -3.74 -11.31
C ALA A 173 18.73 -4.59 -10.23
N THR A 174 19.11 -4.42 -8.96
CA THR A 174 18.48 -5.08 -7.82
C THR A 174 17.02 -4.62 -7.67
N SER A 175 16.76 -3.32 -7.73
CA SER A 175 15.41 -2.78 -7.67
C SER A 175 14.53 -3.33 -8.80
N ASP A 176 15.02 -3.35 -10.03
CA ASP A 176 14.27 -3.89 -11.18
C ASP A 176 14.02 -5.41 -11.05
N ALA A 177 14.89 -6.15 -10.37
CA ALA A 177 14.70 -7.57 -10.10
C ALA A 177 13.63 -7.83 -9.03
N TYR A 178 13.51 -6.95 -8.04
CA TYR A 178 12.44 -6.99 -7.03
C TYR A 178 11.09 -6.53 -7.61
N ALA A 179 11.11 -5.60 -8.55
CA ALA A 179 9.93 -5.04 -9.22
C ALA A 179 8.83 -4.60 -8.23
N PRO A 180 9.14 -3.69 -7.27
CA PRO A 180 8.24 -3.35 -6.19
C PRO A 180 6.98 -2.64 -6.66
N GLU A 181 5.89 -2.79 -5.91
CA GLU A 181 4.69 -1.98 -6.10
C GLU A 181 4.99 -0.49 -5.89
N HIS A 182 5.67 -0.17 -4.79
CA HIS A 182 6.08 1.19 -4.47
C HIS A 182 7.60 1.30 -4.43
N LEU A 183 8.16 2.13 -5.30
CA LEU A 183 9.59 2.42 -5.35
C LEU A 183 9.84 3.87 -4.97
N THR A 184 10.58 4.10 -3.88
CA THR A 184 11.02 5.43 -3.46
C THR A 184 12.53 5.56 -3.69
N VAL A 185 12.95 6.68 -4.29
CA VAL A 185 14.37 7.00 -4.51
C VAL A 185 14.76 8.19 -3.66
N GLN A 186 15.56 7.95 -2.64
CA GLN A 186 16.14 8.95 -1.74
C GLN A 186 17.65 9.04 -1.99
N ALA A 187 18.02 9.53 -3.17
CA ALA A 187 19.40 9.57 -3.64
C ALA A 187 19.64 10.82 -4.48
N GLN A 188 20.92 11.13 -4.71
CA GLN A 188 21.29 12.18 -5.64
C GLN A 188 21.03 11.78 -7.09
N ASP A 189 21.00 12.79 -7.99
CA ASP A 189 20.86 12.61 -9.43
C ASP A 189 19.57 11.86 -9.83
N LEU A 190 18.43 12.37 -9.38
CA LEU A 190 17.11 11.76 -9.61
C LEU A 190 16.81 11.50 -11.08
N ASP A 191 17.32 12.33 -12.00
CA ASP A 191 17.16 12.15 -13.45
C ASP A 191 17.88 10.90 -13.95
N TRP A 192 19.03 10.56 -13.37
CA TRP A 192 19.72 9.32 -13.67
C TRP A 192 18.89 8.10 -13.28
N TRP A 193 18.33 8.11 -12.07
CA TRP A 193 17.46 7.04 -11.57
C TRP A 193 16.21 6.89 -12.44
N LEU A 194 15.54 7.99 -12.74
CA LEU A 194 14.36 8.00 -13.62
C LEU A 194 14.65 7.37 -15.00
N SER A 195 15.86 7.59 -15.51
CA SER A 195 16.26 7.06 -16.82
C SER A 195 16.64 5.57 -16.81
N ARG A 196 16.90 5.00 -15.63
CA ARG A 196 17.43 3.63 -15.46
C ARG A 196 16.41 2.63 -14.95
N LEU A 197 15.56 3.07 -14.05
CA LEU A 197 14.56 2.20 -13.42
C LEU A 197 13.44 1.88 -14.42
N SER A 198 13.01 0.63 -14.44
CA SER A 198 12.03 0.15 -15.42
C SER A 198 10.94 -0.75 -14.86
N CYS A 199 11.16 -1.37 -13.69
CA CYS A 199 10.25 -2.34 -13.09
C CYS A 199 9.72 -1.86 -11.72
N TYR A 200 8.60 -1.15 -11.74
CA TYR A 200 7.91 -0.68 -10.52
C TYR A 200 6.44 -0.39 -10.84
N GLY A 201 5.61 -0.41 -9.81
CA GLY A 201 4.21 0.05 -9.93
C GLY A 201 4.14 1.57 -9.90
N SER A 202 4.57 2.20 -8.80
CA SER A 202 4.66 3.65 -8.66
C SER A 202 6.07 4.07 -8.25
N LEU A 203 6.57 5.16 -8.85
CA LEU A 203 7.89 5.72 -8.56
C LEU A 203 7.78 7.07 -7.86
N PHE A 204 8.44 7.21 -6.72
CA PHE A 204 8.52 8.42 -5.90
C PHE A 204 9.97 8.90 -5.88
N LEU A 205 10.22 10.09 -6.40
CA LEU A 205 11.57 10.66 -6.54
C LEU A 205 11.83 11.76 -5.53
N GLY A 206 12.84 11.55 -4.69
CA GLY A 206 13.30 12.48 -3.66
C GLY A 206 12.64 12.27 -2.30
N GLU A 207 13.33 12.75 -1.26
CA GLU A 207 12.92 12.59 0.15
C GLU A 207 11.62 13.33 0.51
N GLU A 208 11.25 14.37 -0.26
CA GLU A 208 10.01 15.13 -0.06
C GLU A 208 8.78 14.45 -0.67
N THR A 209 8.95 13.28 -1.33
CA THR A 209 7.86 12.48 -1.87
C THR A 209 7.59 11.26 -0.98
N THR A 210 6.35 10.81 -0.99
CA THR A 210 5.96 9.63 -0.21
C THR A 210 4.85 8.86 -0.92
N VAL A 211 4.70 7.58 -0.59
CA VAL A 211 3.66 6.69 -1.11
C VAL A 211 2.25 7.29 -0.97
N ALA A 212 2.01 8.08 0.08
CA ALA A 212 0.73 8.77 0.27
C ALA A 212 0.34 9.70 -0.90
N PHE A 213 1.28 10.23 -1.66
CA PHE A 213 0.97 11.02 -2.87
C PHE A 213 0.45 10.14 -4.02
N GLY A 214 0.87 8.89 -4.09
CA GLY A 214 0.32 7.91 -5.03
C GLY A 214 -1.18 7.75 -4.83
N ASP A 215 -1.59 7.47 -3.62
CA ASP A 215 -3.00 7.26 -3.27
C ASP A 215 -3.88 8.50 -3.43
N LYS A 216 -3.32 9.70 -3.22
CA LYS A 216 -4.11 10.94 -3.09
C LYS A 216 -4.05 11.82 -4.31
N ALA A 217 -2.95 11.83 -5.04
CA ALA A 217 -2.70 12.84 -6.08
C ALA A 217 -2.40 12.24 -7.46
N SER A 218 -1.55 11.23 -7.58
CA SER A 218 -1.15 10.66 -8.87
C SER A 218 -2.02 9.49 -9.33
N GLY A 219 -2.85 8.99 -8.46
CA GLY A 219 -3.69 7.80 -8.74
C GLY A 219 -3.02 6.50 -8.30
N THR A 220 -3.84 5.49 -8.10
CA THR A 220 -3.38 4.15 -7.75
C THR A 220 -2.84 3.40 -8.97
N ASN A 221 -2.01 2.44 -8.73
CA ASN A 221 -1.43 1.53 -9.71
C ASN A 221 -2.48 0.69 -10.43
#